data_00c91ffce779d20645312c48424a663f
#
_entry.id   00c91ffce779d20645312c48424a663f
#
_cell.length_a   1.000
_cell.length_b   1.000
_cell.length_c   1.000
_cell.angle_alpha   90.00
_cell.angle_beta   90.00
_cell.angle_gamma   90.00
#
_symmetry.space_group_name_H-M   'P 1'
#
loop_
_entity.id
_entity.type
_entity.pdbx_description
1 polymer ?
#
loop_
_entity_poly.entity_id
_entity_poly.type
_entity_poly.pdbx_seq_one_letter_code
_entity_poly.pdbx_strand_id
1 'polypeptide(L)'
;MSIFDHYQARYEAAKDEELSLQEFLTLCKDDKSAYANAAERLLMAIGEPELIDTAQDPCLSRIFSNRVISRYETFKDFYGMEEAIEQIVSYLKHAAQGLEERKQILYLLGPVGGGKSSLAEKLKALMQQVPIYVLSADGERSPVNDHPFCLFDVGEDGELLKREYGIEKRYLRSIMSPWAAKRLHEFGGDITKFKVVKVRPSILDQVAVAKTEPGDENNQDISSLVGKVDIRQLEHYSQDDPDAYSYSGALCRANQGLMEFVEMFKAPIKVLHPLLTATQEGNYNGTEGLSALPFDGMILAHSNESEWQTFRNNKNNEAFLDRVYIVKVPYCLRVAEEVKIYQKLLDHSELAKAPCSPSTLELLSQFSILSRLKEPENSSIFSKMRVYDGETLKDTDPKAKSYQEYRDFAGVDEGMSGLSTRFAFKILSRVFNFDQTEVAANPVHLFYVIEPVSYTHLTLPTTPVV
;
A
#
# COMPACT_ATOMS: atom_id res chain seq x y z
N MET A 1 36.60 -7.01 0.19
CA MET A 1 35.43 -7.92 0.26
C MET A 1 34.96 -8.19 -1.14
N SER A 2 34.90 -9.45 -1.55
CA SER A 2 34.34 -9.79 -2.85
C SER A 2 32.81 -9.65 -2.80
N ILE A 3 32.14 -9.59 -3.96
CA ILE A 3 30.68 -9.58 -4.01
C ILE A 3 30.08 -10.83 -3.37
N PHE A 4 30.81 -11.95 -3.42
CA PHE A 4 30.42 -13.22 -2.81
C PHE A 4 30.50 -13.17 -1.28
N ASP A 5 31.53 -12.55 -0.71
CA ASP A 5 31.68 -12.37 0.75
C ASP A 5 30.54 -11.47 1.27
N HIS A 6 30.20 -10.40 0.52
CA HIS A 6 29.09 -9.51 0.87
C HIS A 6 27.74 -10.24 0.81
N TYR A 7 27.53 -11.10 -0.19
CA TYR A 7 26.30 -11.91 -0.30
C TYR A 7 26.20 -12.90 0.85
N GLN A 8 27.29 -13.64 1.15
CA GLN A 8 27.32 -14.61 2.23
C GLN A 8 27.06 -13.95 3.60
N ALA A 9 27.71 -12.83 3.90
CA ALA A 9 27.47 -12.07 5.13
C ALA A 9 26.01 -11.61 5.25
N ARG A 10 25.40 -11.16 4.14
CA ARG A 10 23.99 -10.78 4.10
C ARG A 10 23.05 -11.98 4.29
N TYR A 11 23.38 -13.13 3.73
CA TYR A 11 22.63 -14.37 3.90
C TYR A 11 22.70 -14.87 5.34
N GLU A 12 23.90 -14.88 5.95
CA GLU A 12 24.09 -15.26 7.35
C GLU A 12 23.38 -14.29 8.31
N ALA A 13 23.39 -12.99 8.02
CA ALA A 13 22.67 -11.98 8.80
C ALA A 13 21.12 -12.08 8.64
N ALA A 14 20.65 -12.75 7.59
CA ALA A 14 19.24 -12.98 7.34
C ALA A 14 18.77 -14.35 7.84
N LYS A 15 19.68 -15.18 8.39
CA LYS A 15 19.35 -16.51 8.90
C LYS A 15 18.42 -16.38 10.09
N ASP A 16 17.41 -17.23 10.12
CA ASP A 16 16.42 -17.26 11.18
C ASP A 16 17.11 -17.53 12.53
N GLU A 17 16.86 -16.64 13.50
CA GLU A 17 17.36 -16.75 14.86
C GLU A 17 16.29 -17.42 15.72
N GLU A 18 16.61 -18.55 16.32
CA GLU A 18 15.69 -19.32 17.15
C GLU A 18 15.90 -18.99 18.64
N LEU A 19 14.82 -18.63 19.31
CA LEU A 19 14.77 -18.29 20.73
C LEU A 19 13.84 -19.28 21.47
N SER A 20 14.12 -19.53 22.76
CA SER A 20 13.11 -20.11 23.65
C SER A 20 11.99 -19.10 23.92
N LEU A 21 10.82 -19.58 24.30
CA LEU A 21 9.70 -18.69 24.69
C LEU A 21 10.08 -17.74 25.82
N GLN A 22 10.89 -18.19 26.77
CA GLN A 22 11.36 -17.36 27.89
C GLN A 22 12.34 -16.26 27.43
N GLU A 23 13.27 -16.56 26.52
CA GLU A 23 14.17 -15.57 25.93
C GLU A 23 13.38 -14.52 25.13
N PHE A 24 12.37 -14.96 24.37
CA PHE A 24 11.49 -14.05 23.64
C PHE A 24 10.72 -13.10 24.59
N LEU A 25 10.12 -13.62 25.66
CA LEU A 25 9.43 -12.79 26.65
C LEU A 25 10.38 -11.79 27.33
N THR A 26 11.61 -12.21 27.59
CA THR A 26 12.64 -11.31 28.13
C THR A 26 13.02 -10.23 27.13
N LEU A 27 13.17 -10.58 25.85
CA LEU A 27 13.40 -9.62 24.76
C LEU A 27 12.25 -8.60 24.66
N CYS A 28 11.00 -9.03 24.78
CA CYS A 28 9.83 -8.15 24.75
C CYS A 28 9.83 -7.09 25.86
N LYS A 29 10.49 -7.35 26.97
CA LYS A 29 10.62 -6.39 28.07
C LYS A 29 11.48 -5.20 27.70
N ASP A 30 12.53 -5.43 26.91
CA ASP A 30 13.52 -4.43 26.55
C ASP A 30 13.23 -3.81 25.16
N ASP A 31 12.65 -4.58 24.26
CA ASP A 31 12.38 -4.17 22.88
C ASP A 31 10.90 -4.37 22.50
N LYS A 32 10.16 -3.26 22.44
CA LYS A 32 8.76 -3.25 22.00
C LYS A 32 8.58 -3.61 20.54
N SER A 33 9.61 -3.48 19.70
CA SER A 33 9.53 -3.85 18.29
C SER A 33 9.33 -5.36 18.10
N ALA A 34 9.72 -6.18 19.07
CA ALA A 34 9.59 -7.63 19.05
C ALA A 34 8.13 -8.12 19.01
N TYR A 35 7.19 -7.31 19.49
CA TYR A 35 5.76 -7.63 19.49
C TYR A 35 4.87 -6.52 18.89
N ALA A 36 5.49 -5.60 18.17
CA ALA A 36 4.76 -4.53 17.47
C ALA A 36 3.81 -5.11 16.42
N ASN A 37 2.60 -4.56 16.35
CA ASN A 37 1.65 -4.94 15.31
C ASN A 37 2.08 -4.45 13.91
N ALA A 38 1.42 -4.89 12.86
CA ALA A 38 1.79 -4.55 11.48
C ALA A 38 1.81 -3.04 11.22
N ALA A 39 0.87 -2.26 11.77
CA ALA A 39 0.83 -0.81 11.62
C ALA A 39 1.99 -0.12 12.36
N GLU A 40 2.29 -0.56 13.59
CA GLU A 40 3.42 -0.05 14.37
C GLU A 40 4.75 -0.28 13.65
N ARG A 41 4.94 -1.49 13.07
CA ARG A 41 6.16 -1.79 12.30
C ARG A 41 6.28 -0.96 11.02
N LEU A 42 5.19 -0.72 10.31
CA LEU A 42 5.20 0.21 9.17
C LEU A 42 5.59 1.62 9.59
N LEU A 43 5.04 2.13 10.70
CA LEU A 43 5.41 3.45 11.22
C LEU A 43 6.88 3.53 11.61
N MET A 44 7.42 2.49 12.25
CA MET A 44 8.86 2.41 12.56
C MET A 44 9.72 2.47 11.29
N ALA A 45 9.30 1.77 10.23
CA ALA A 45 10.01 1.77 8.95
C ALA A 45 9.84 3.08 8.16
N ILE A 46 8.71 3.78 8.30
CA ILE A 46 8.49 5.10 7.70
C ILE A 46 9.38 6.14 8.38
N GLY A 47 9.53 6.07 9.70
CA GLY A 47 10.29 7.00 10.49
C GLY A 47 9.53 8.29 10.84
N GLU A 48 10.21 9.17 11.56
CA GLU A 48 9.65 10.46 11.98
C GLU A 48 9.59 11.45 10.81
N PRO A 49 8.54 12.30 10.75
CA PRO A 49 8.43 13.31 9.72
C PRO A 49 9.36 14.50 9.95
N GLU A 50 9.85 15.07 8.87
CA GLU A 50 10.31 16.44 8.84
C GLU A 50 9.09 17.36 8.78
N LEU A 51 8.95 18.25 9.75
CA LEU A 51 7.87 19.24 9.79
C LEU A 51 8.28 20.48 9.00
N ILE A 52 7.59 20.77 7.92
CA ILE A 52 7.82 21.92 7.06
C ILE A 52 6.76 22.98 7.35
N ASP A 53 7.19 24.11 7.90
CA ASP A 53 6.33 25.29 8.04
C ASP A 53 6.20 25.99 6.69
N THR A 54 5.07 25.76 6.03
CA THR A 54 4.83 26.32 4.69
C THR A 54 4.67 27.84 4.69
N ALA A 55 4.48 28.49 5.84
CA ALA A 55 4.41 29.96 5.92
C ALA A 55 5.74 30.63 5.57
N GLN A 56 6.85 29.92 5.68
CA GLN A 56 8.19 30.44 5.37
C GLN A 56 8.52 30.46 3.87
N ASP A 57 7.80 29.66 3.06
CA ASP A 57 7.95 29.63 1.60
C ASP A 57 6.71 30.21 0.93
N PRO A 58 6.82 31.32 0.19
CA PRO A 58 5.67 31.95 -0.44
C PRO A 58 4.92 31.07 -1.45
N CYS A 59 5.58 30.09 -2.08
CA CYS A 59 4.95 29.15 -2.99
C CYS A 59 4.14 28.10 -2.19
N LEU A 60 4.78 27.43 -1.23
CA LEU A 60 4.14 26.43 -0.38
C LEU A 60 3.02 27.03 0.47
N SER A 61 3.20 28.27 0.95
CA SER A 61 2.19 29.01 1.70
C SER A 61 0.86 29.12 0.94
N ARG A 62 0.92 29.39 -0.36
CA ARG A 62 -0.27 29.49 -1.23
C ARG A 62 -0.93 28.15 -1.47
N ILE A 63 -0.15 27.09 -1.67
CA ILE A 63 -0.64 25.73 -1.91
C ILE A 63 -1.25 25.13 -0.65
N PHE A 64 -0.54 25.23 0.47
CA PHE A 64 -0.92 24.56 1.73
C PHE A 64 -1.56 25.48 2.77
N SER A 65 -1.89 26.73 2.42
CA SER A 65 -2.59 27.69 3.29
C SER A 65 -1.91 27.88 4.65
N ASN A 66 -0.59 28.05 4.66
CA ASN A 66 0.25 28.21 5.85
C ASN A 66 0.20 27.01 6.83
N ARG A 67 -0.25 25.82 6.41
CA ARG A 67 -0.20 24.63 7.25
C ARG A 67 1.23 24.15 7.43
N VAL A 68 1.51 23.55 8.57
CA VAL A 68 2.68 22.69 8.72
C VAL A 68 2.38 21.36 8.06
N ILE A 69 3.21 20.94 7.10
CA ILE A 69 3.09 19.66 6.42
C ILE A 69 4.16 18.69 6.91
N SER A 70 3.82 17.40 6.93
CA SER A 70 4.71 16.32 7.35
C SER A 70 5.35 15.68 6.11
N ARG A 71 6.67 15.83 5.97
CA ARG A 71 7.44 15.18 4.92
C ARG A 71 8.18 13.98 5.50
N TYR A 72 8.08 12.85 4.84
CA TYR A 72 8.77 11.62 5.25
C TYR A 72 9.88 11.30 4.25
N GLU A 73 11.11 11.13 4.73
CA GLU A 73 12.28 10.82 3.88
C GLU A 73 12.07 9.54 3.05
N THR A 74 11.36 8.57 3.61
CA THR A 74 11.01 7.32 2.92
C THR A 74 10.13 7.51 1.69
N PHE A 75 9.39 8.61 1.59
CA PHE A 75 8.50 8.96 0.48
C PHE A 75 9.00 10.15 -0.35
N LYS A 76 10.25 10.56 -0.23
CA LYS A 76 10.83 11.70 -0.95
C LYS A 76 10.69 11.62 -2.49
N ASP A 77 10.59 10.41 -3.02
CA ASP A 77 10.45 10.13 -4.44
C ASP A 77 8.99 10.12 -4.95
N PHE A 78 8.04 10.48 -4.09
CA PHE A 78 6.62 10.57 -4.41
C PHE A 78 6.19 12.03 -4.50
N TYR A 79 6.35 12.59 -5.67
CA TYR A 79 6.10 14.00 -5.95
C TYR A 79 4.61 14.30 -6.09
N GLY A 80 4.14 15.37 -5.46
CA GLY A 80 2.75 15.81 -5.52
C GLY A 80 1.74 14.95 -4.76
N MET A 81 2.19 14.06 -3.87
CA MET A 81 1.37 13.11 -3.13
C MET A 81 1.34 13.37 -1.62
N GLU A 82 1.70 14.56 -1.17
CA GLU A 82 1.84 14.89 0.25
C GLU A 82 0.55 14.60 1.02
N GLU A 83 -0.61 15.00 0.50
CA GLU A 83 -1.91 14.80 1.15
C GLU A 83 -2.26 13.30 1.26
N ALA A 84 -2.00 12.51 0.22
CA ALA A 84 -2.25 11.07 0.23
C ALA A 84 -1.34 10.35 1.23
N ILE A 85 -0.06 10.73 1.29
CA ILE A 85 0.91 10.17 2.24
C ILE A 85 0.54 10.54 3.68
N GLU A 86 0.16 11.79 3.95
CA GLU A 86 -0.32 12.21 5.27
C GLU A 86 -1.55 11.40 5.71
N GLN A 87 -2.51 11.14 4.81
CA GLN A 87 -3.69 10.33 5.11
C GLN A 87 -3.31 8.87 5.39
N ILE A 88 -2.41 8.28 4.61
CA ILE A 88 -1.91 6.91 4.85
C ILE A 88 -1.23 6.83 6.22
N VAL A 89 -0.35 7.76 6.54
CA VAL A 89 0.36 7.75 7.82
C VAL A 89 -0.60 8.02 8.99
N SER A 90 -1.58 8.89 8.81
CA SER A 90 -2.64 9.12 9.81
C SER A 90 -3.44 7.83 10.08
N TYR A 91 -3.85 7.13 9.02
CA TYR A 91 -4.49 5.83 9.15
C TYR A 91 -3.61 4.83 9.93
N LEU A 92 -2.32 4.74 9.59
CA LEU A 92 -1.38 3.86 10.28
C LEU A 92 -1.23 4.20 11.76
N LYS A 93 -1.18 5.50 12.12
CA LYS A 93 -1.12 5.97 13.52
C LYS A 93 -2.34 5.55 14.33
N HIS A 94 -3.53 5.70 13.76
CA HIS A 94 -4.78 5.27 14.40
C HIS A 94 -4.86 3.75 14.52
N ALA A 95 -4.50 3.02 13.46
CA ALA A 95 -4.45 1.56 13.47
C ALA A 95 -3.45 1.02 14.52
N ALA A 96 -2.28 1.64 14.64
CA ALA A 96 -1.27 1.31 15.65
C ALA A 96 -1.76 1.51 17.08
N GLN A 97 -2.59 2.52 17.31
CA GLN A 97 -3.23 2.78 18.59
C GLN A 97 -4.38 1.80 18.92
N GLY A 98 -4.78 0.97 17.95
CA GLY A 98 -5.88 0.01 18.11
C GLY A 98 -7.28 0.62 17.94
N LEU A 99 -7.38 1.78 17.26
CA LEU A 99 -8.65 2.42 16.94
C LEU A 99 -9.38 1.70 15.79
N GLU A 100 -10.51 2.25 15.36
CA GLU A 100 -11.36 1.60 14.33
C GLU A 100 -10.63 1.38 12.99
N GLU A 101 -9.66 2.22 12.65
CA GLU A 101 -8.84 2.07 11.44
C GLU A 101 -8.10 0.72 11.39
N ARG A 102 -7.78 0.12 12.53
CA ARG A 102 -7.20 -1.23 12.57
C ARG A 102 -8.13 -2.29 11.97
N LYS A 103 -9.44 -2.07 12.04
CA LYS A 103 -10.45 -2.99 11.53
C LYS A 103 -10.88 -2.68 10.09
N GLN A 104 -10.28 -1.66 9.48
CA GLN A 104 -10.61 -1.22 8.14
C GLN A 104 -9.55 -1.63 7.13
N ILE A 105 -9.97 -1.81 5.89
CA ILE A 105 -9.10 -2.03 4.73
C ILE A 105 -8.61 -0.66 4.25
N LEU A 106 -7.30 -0.46 4.19
CA LEU A 106 -6.72 0.73 3.57
C LEU A 106 -6.90 0.65 2.06
N TYR A 107 -7.65 1.59 1.49
CA TYR A 107 -8.04 1.54 0.09
C TYR A 107 -7.54 2.75 -0.68
N LEU A 108 -6.65 2.51 -1.67
CA LEU A 108 -6.11 3.55 -2.54
C LEU A 108 -6.99 3.68 -3.79
N LEU A 109 -7.72 4.78 -3.87
CA LEU A 109 -8.59 5.12 -4.99
C LEU A 109 -7.96 6.16 -5.89
N GLY A 110 -7.88 5.89 -7.19
CA GLY A 110 -7.33 6.87 -8.12
C GLY A 110 -7.25 6.35 -9.54
N PRO A 111 -6.88 7.21 -10.50
CA PRO A 111 -6.85 6.88 -11.91
C PRO A 111 -5.74 5.88 -12.25
N VAL A 112 -5.84 5.27 -13.42
CA VAL A 112 -4.82 4.33 -13.92
C VAL A 112 -3.50 5.06 -14.15
N GLY A 113 -2.40 4.55 -13.57
CA GLY A 113 -1.09 5.19 -13.65
C GLY A 113 -0.92 6.41 -12.72
N GLY A 114 -1.80 6.60 -11.73
CA GLY A 114 -1.72 7.64 -10.70
C GLY A 114 -0.76 7.35 -9.54
N GLY A 115 0.04 6.25 -9.59
CA GLY A 115 1.04 5.96 -8.56
C GLY A 115 0.58 5.04 -7.43
N LYS A 116 -0.68 4.57 -7.41
CA LYS A 116 -1.21 3.65 -6.39
C LYS A 116 -0.35 2.40 -6.17
N SER A 117 -0.02 1.70 -7.26
CA SER A 117 0.81 0.50 -7.19
C SER A 117 2.23 0.81 -6.71
N SER A 118 2.77 1.99 -7.04
CA SER A 118 4.08 2.41 -6.54
C SER A 118 4.06 2.67 -5.03
N LEU A 119 2.97 3.25 -4.50
CA LEU A 119 2.76 3.39 -3.06
C LEU A 119 2.60 2.03 -2.38
N ALA A 120 1.84 1.10 -2.98
CA ALA A 120 1.69 -0.25 -2.47
C ALA A 120 3.03 -1.00 -2.42
N GLU A 121 3.83 -0.94 -3.50
CA GLU A 121 5.18 -1.52 -3.54
C GLU A 121 6.10 -0.90 -2.47
N LYS A 122 6.00 0.42 -2.25
CA LYS A 122 6.78 1.10 -1.23
C LYS A 122 6.40 0.63 0.18
N LEU A 123 5.11 0.51 0.49
CA LEU A 123 4.63 0.02 1.79
C LEU A 123 5.05 -1.43 2.04
N LYS A 124 4.98 -2.30 1.02
CA LYS A 124 5.50 -3.67 1.11
C LYS A 124 7.01 -3.71 1.36
N ALA A 125 7.78 -2.88 0.65
CA ALA A 125 9.22 -2.77 0.86
C ALA A 125 9.58 -2.28 2.27
N LEU A 126 8.80 -1.36 2.83
CA LEU A 126 8.95 -0.90 4.21
C LEU A 126 8.60 -2.01 5.22
N MET A 127 7.57 -2.82 4.97
CA MET A 127 7.22 -3.95 5.83
C MET A 127 8.36 -4.96 5.96
N GLN A 128 9.22 -5.11 4.96
CA GLN A 128 10.38 -6.03 5.01
C GLN A 128 11.51 -5.56 5.95
N GLN A 129 11.49 -4.31 6.40
CA GLN A 129 12.60 -3.75 7.20
C GLN A 129 12.57 -4.19 8.65
N VAL A 130 11.37 -4.45 9.20
CA VAL A 130 11.19 -4.81 10.60
C VAL A 130 10.80 -6.29 10.71
N PRO A 131 11.56 -7.11 11.45
CA PRO A 131 11.30 -8.53 11.59
C PRO A 131 9.99 -8.82 12.33
N ILE A 132 9.49 -10.04 12.15
CA ILE A 132 8.40 -10.62 12.93
C ILE A 132 8.93 -11.79 13.76
N TYR A 133 8.17 -12.18 14.78
CA TYR A 133 8.46 -13.33 15.60
C TYR A 133 7.33 -14.35 15.45
N VAL A 134 7.69 -15.59 15.14
CA VAL A 134 6.76 -16.65 14.73
C VAL A 134 7.00 -17.89 15.58
N LEU A 135 5.94 -18.57 15.98
CA LEU A 135 6.05 -19.87 16.67
C LEU A 135 6.69 -20.93 15.77
N SER A 136 7.50 -21.77 16.40
CA SER A 136 8.08 -22.98 15.82
C SER A 136 7.88 -24.14 16.77
N ALA A 137 7.67 -25.33 16.22
CA ALA A 137 7.55 -26.60 16.94
C ALA A 137 8.30 -27.67 16.17
N ASP A 138 9.12 -28.48 16.87
CA ASP A 138 9.92 -29.57 16.30
C ASP A 138 10.77 -29.16 15.07
N GLY A 139 11.24 -27.91 15.04
CA GLY A 139 12.04 -27.36 13.94
C GLY A 139 11.22 -26.87 12.75
N GLU A 140 9.89 -26.96 12.80
CA GLU A 140 8.99 -26.44 11.78
C GLU A 140 8.38 -25.11 12.23
N ARG A 141 8.44 -24.10 11.37
CA ARG A 141 7.80 -22.81 11.59
C ARG A 141 6.31 -22.90 11.32
N SER A 142 5.51 -22.17 12.12
CA SER A 142 4.07 -22.03 11.87
C SER A 142 3.78 -21.59 10.43
N PRO A 143 2.94 -22.33 9.70
CA PRO A 143 2.61 -22.04 8.30
C PRO A 143 1.71 -20.80 8.13
N VAL A 144 1.14 -20.31 9.23
CA VAL A 144 0.32 -19.08 9.26
C VAL A 144 0.99 -17.94 10.01
N ASN A 145 2.30 -18.05 10.27
CA ASN A 145 3.06 -17.06 11.04
C ASN A 145 2.38 -16.73 12.39
N ASP A 146 2.03 -17.75 13.20
CA ASP A 146 1.46 -17.51 14.52
C ASP A 146 2.38 -16.67 15.38
N HIS A 147 1.82 -15.60 15.98
CA HIS A 147 2.56 -14.79 16.95
C HIS A 147 2.66 -15.56 18.28
N PRO A 148 3.81 -15.52 18.98
CA PRO A 148 3.98 -16.26 20.24
C PRO A 148 2.94 -15.95 21.32
N PHE A 149 2.34 -14.77 21.27
CA PHE A 149 1.29 -14.37 22.24
C PHE A 149 -0.03 -15.11 22.06
N CYS A 150 -0.23 -15.88 20.98
CA CYS A 150 -1.43 -16.73 20.86
C CYS A 150 -1.47 -17.87 21.89
N LEU A 151 -0.34 -18.16 22.56
CA LEU A 151 -0.26 -19.14 23.63
C LEU A 151 -0.85 -18.67 24.97
N PHE A 152 -1.11 -17.36 25.12
CA PHE A 152 -1.53 -16.75 26.37
C PHE A 152 -2.98 -16.26 26.32
N ASP A 153 -3.73 -16.52 27.40
CA ASP A 153 -5.10 -16.02 27.53
C ASP A 153 -5.13 -14.57 28.02
N VAL A 154 -5.96 -13.75 27.39
CA VAL A 154 -6.08 -12.31 27.73
C VAL A 154 -6.61 -12.11 29.16
N GLY A 155 -7.54 -12.98 29.61
CA GLY A 155 -8.17 -12.89 30.92
C GLY A 155 -7.29 -13.40 32.04
N GLU A 156 -6.69 -14.58 31.85
CA GLU A 156 -5.91 -15.29 32.88
C GLU A 156 -4.48 -14.79 32.96
N ASP A 157 -3.79 -14.66 31.81
CA ASP A 157 -2.37 -14.35 31.76
C ASP A 157 -2.06 -12.86 31.61
N GLY A 158 -3.02 -12.05 31.16
CA GLY A 158 -2.80 -10.66 30.77
C GLY A 158 -2.27 -9.75 31.88
N GLU A 159 -2.72 -9.92 33.13
CA GLU A 159 -2.19 -9.14 34.26
C GLU A 159 -0.79 -9.59 34.67
N LEU A 160 -0.48 -10.87 34.54
CA LEU A 160 0.82 -11.43 34.84
C LEU A 160 1.87 -10.93 33.84
N LEU A 161 1.55 -11.02 32.53
CA LEU A 161 2.44 -10.54 31.44
C LEU A 161 2.68 -9.03 31.52
N LYS A 162 1.66 -8.25 31.90
CA LYS A 162 1.82 -6.81 32.12
C LYS A 162 2.76 -6.51 33.28
N ARG A 163 2.60 -7.23 34.41
CA ARG A 163 3.41 -7.02 35.60
C ARG A 163 4.86 -7.45 35.43
N GLU A 164 5.09 -8.59 34.79
CA GLU A 164 6.44 -9.19 34.71
C GLU A 164 7.23 -8.74 33.49
N TYR A 165 6.53 -8.51 32.36
CA TYR A 165 7.18 -8.19 31.08
C TYR A 165 6.76 -6.84 30.48
N GLY A 166 5.83 -6.11 31.11
CA GLY A 166 5.35 -4.82 30.62
C GLY A 166 4.44 -4.92 29.37
N ILE A 167 3.98 -6.12 29.02
CA ILE A 167 3.15 -6.39 27.83
C ILE A 167 1.70 -6.05 28.16
N GLU A 168 1.12 -5.12 27.40
CA GLU A 168 -0.28 -4.73 27.58
C GLU A 168 -1.24 -5.73 26.95
N LYS A 169 -2.43 -5.92 27.56
CA LYS A 169 -3.49 -6.84 27.10
C LYS A 169 -3.88 -6.64 25.62
N ARG A 170 -3.77 -5.45 25.10
CA ARG A 170 -4.12 -5.14 23.71
C ARG A 170 -3.32 -5.93 22.68
N TYR A 171 -2.14 -6.43 23.04
CA TYR A 171 -1.28 -7.24 22.18
C TYR A 171 -1.59 -8.75 22.24
N LEU A 172 -2.38 -9.20 23.22
CA LEU A 172 -2.76 -10.59 23.42
C LEU A 172 -4.07 -10.94 22.67
N ARG A 173 -4.19 -10.54 21.41
CA ARG A 173 -5.44 -10.71 20.65
C ARG A 173 -5.42 -11.86 19.65
N SER A 174 -4.25 -12.38 19.35
CA SER A 174 -4.11 -13.44 18.37
C SER A 174 -4.69 -14.75 18.94
N ILE A 175 -5.56 -15.37 18.16
CA ILE A 175 -6.01 -16.74 18.47
C ILE A 175 -4.94 -17.73 18.04
N MET A 176 -4.92 -18.88 18.66
CA MET A 176 -4.05 -20.01 18.27
C MET A 176 -4.57 -20.64 16.99
N SER A 177 -3.71 -20.85 16.02
CA SER A 177 -4.08 -21.57 14.81
C SER A 177 -4.33 -23.06 15.07
N PRO A 178 -5.08 -23.76 14.20
CA PRO A 178 -5.25 -25.21 14.30
C PRO A 178 -3.94 -25.99 14.34
N TRP A 179 -2.94 -25.51 13.59
CA TRP A 179 -1.59 -26.10 13.59
C TRP A 179 -0.92 -25.98 14.96
N ALA A 180 -0.94 -24.81 15.56
CA ALA A 180 -0.35 -24.58 16.87
C ALA A 180 -1.12 -25.32 17.98
N ALA A 181 -2.45 -25.36 17.91
CA ALA A 181 -3.30 -26.09 18.84
C ALA A 181 -3.01 -27.61 18.81
N LYS A 182 -2.82 -28.19 17.64
CA LYS A 182 -2.43 -29.60 17.50
C LYS A 182 -1.07 -29.86 18.15
N ARG A 183 -0.05 -29.03 17.89
CA ARG A 183 1.29 -29.15 18.50
C ARG A 183 1.24 -29.00 20.01
N LEU A 184 0.43 -28.06 20.54
CA LEU A 184 0.25 -27.91 21.99
C LEU A 184 -0.34 -29.17 22.62
N HIS A 185 -1.33 -29.79 21.97
CA HIS A 185 -1.90 -31.05 22.42
C HIS A 185 -0.86 -32.18 22.40
N GLU A 186 -0.05 -32.30 21.34
CA GLU A 186 1.05 -33.28 21.23
C GLU A 186 2.11 -33.08 22.33
N PHE A 187 2.34 -31.84 22.73
CA PHE A 187 3.22 -31.49 23.85
C PHE A 187 2.62 -31.71 25.24
N GLY A 188 1.37 -32.15 25.32
CA GLY A 188 0.66 -32.38 26.59
C GLY A 188 0.35 -31.07 27.35
N GLY A 189 0.23 -29.95 26.65
CA GLY A 189 -0.04 -28.61 27.21
C GLY A 189 1.23 -27.86 27.65
N ASP A 190 2.42 -28.39 27.37
CA ASP A 190 3.69 -27.75 27.74
C ASP A 190 4.10 -26.70 26.69
N ILE A 191 3.79 -25.42 26.96
CA ILE A 191 4.13 -24.30 26.07
C ILE A 191 5.63 -24.05 25.96
N THR A 192 6.46 -24.57 26.88
CA THR A 192 7.91 -24.33 26.87
C THR A 192 8.63 -25.11 25.75
N LYS A 193 7.94 -26.08 25.14
CA LYS A 193 8.44 -26.84 24.00
C LYS A 193 8.37 -26.06 22.70
N PHE A 194 7.52 -25.03 22.63
CA PHE A 194 7.57 -24.11 21.51
C PHE A 194 8.83 -23.27 21.52
N LYS A 195 9.32 -23.00 20.33
CA LYS A 195 10.38 -22.04 20.08
C LYS A 195 9.81 -20.82 19.35
N VAL A 196 10.55 -19.74 19.35
CA VAL A 196 10.21 -18.51 18.64
C VAL A 196 11.30 -18.23 17.61
N VAL A 197 10.91 -18.08 16.37
CA VAL A 197 11.83 -17.80 15.27
C VAL A 197 11.66 -16.35 14.85
N LYS A 198 12.78 -15.63 14.79
CA LYS A 198 12.83 -14.27 14.25
C LYS A 198 12.92 -14.35 12.73
N VAL A 199 11.90 -13.87 12.05
CA VAL A 199 11.76 -13.97 10.60
C VAL A 199 11.70 -12.59 9.97
N ARG A 200 12.42 -12.38 8.87
CA ARG A 200 12.28 -11.16 8.07
C ARG A 200 11.14 -11.31 7.06
N PRO A 201 10.16 -10.39 7.05
CA PRO A 201 9.14 -10.40 6.01
C PRO A 201 9.77 -10.34 4.63
N SER A 202 9.21 -11.11 3.68
CA SER A 202 9.75 -11.23 2.32
C SER A 202 8.62 -11.17 1.29
N ILE A 203 8.73 -10.24 0.34
CA ILE A 203 7.83 -10.18 -0.82
C ILE A 203 8.06 -11.39 -1.72
N LEU A 204 9.32 -11.81 -1.88
CA LEU A 204 9.70 -12.89 -2.78
C LEU A 204 9.14 -14.24 -2.29
N ASP A 205 9.31 -14.53 -1.00
CA ASP A 205 8.87 -15.78 -0.37
C ASP A 205 7.44 -15.69 0.15
N GLN A 206 6.81 -14.54 0.04
CA GLN A 206 5.47 -14.23 0.55
C GLN A 206 5.31 -14.57 2.04
N VAL A 207 6.26 -14.11 2.84
CA VAL A 207 6.22 -14.24 4.31
C VAL A 207 5.87 -12.90 4.92
N ALA A 208 4.76 -12.84 5.64
CA ALA A 208 4.17 -11.61 6.19
C ALA A 208 3.90 -10.51 5.15
N VAL A 209 4.11 -10.78 3.87
CA VAL A 209 3.74 -9.92 2.74
C VAL A 209 3.16 -10.80 1.65
N ALA A 210 1.89 -10.60 1.33
CA ALA A 210 1.22 -11.35 0.28
C ALA A 210 0.59 -10.40 -0.73
N LYS A 211 0.50 -10.86 -1.98
CA LYS A 211 -0.20 -10.17 -3.06
C LYS A 211 -1.25 -11.10 -3.63
N THR A 212 -2.46 -10.60 -3.83
CA THR A 212 -3.53 -11.31 -4.52
C THR A 212 -4.17 -10.43 -5.58
N GLU A 213 -4.57 -11.04 -6.67
CA GLU A 213 -5.28 -10.41 -7.78
C GLU A 213 -6.49 -11.28 -8.14
N PRO A 214 -7.64 -10.71 -8.52
CA PRO A 214 -8.73 -11.48 -9.08
C PRO A 214 -8.27 -12.15 -10.38
N GLY A 215 -8.42 -13.48 -10.47
CA GLY A 215 -8.07 -14.20 -11.69
C GLY A 215 -9.10 -13.98 -12.80
N ASP A 216 -10.32 -14.39 -12.56
CA ASP A 216 -11.47 -14.23 -13.46
C ASP A 216 -12.68 -13.77 -12.63
N GLU A 217 -13.45 -12.80 -13.13
CA GLU A 217 -14.60 -12.22 -12.42
C GLU A 217 -15.65 -13.27 -11.99
N ASN A 218 -15.71 -14.40 -12.69
CA ASN A 218 -16.70 -15.45 -12.46
C ASN A 218 -16.18 -16.70 -11.71
N ASN A 219 -14.86 -16.86 -11.58
CA ASN A 219 -14.25 -18.12 -11.09
C ASN A 219 -13.23 -17.93 -9.96
N GLN A 220 -13.30 -16.82 -9.22
CA GLN A 220 -12.38 -16.64 -8.13
C GLN A 220 -12.73 -17.55 -6.95
N ASP A 221 -11.82 -18.47 -6.65
CA ASP A 221 -11.95 -19.40 -5.55
C ASP A 221 -11.49 -18.72 -4.24
N ILE A 222 -12.32 -18.82 -3.22
CA ILE A 222 -12.04 -18.35 -1.86
C ILE A 222 -10.74 -18.97 -1.30
N SER A 223 -10.36 -20.15 -1.79
CA SER A 223 -9.13 -20.84 -1.38
C SER A 223 -7.85 -20.04 -1.66
N SER A 224 -7.88 -19.13 -2.63
CA SER A 224 -6.76 -18.23 -2.90
C SER A 224 -6.49 -17.25 -1.75
N LEU A 225 -7.50 -16.96 -0.93
CA LEU A 225 -7.41 -16.09 0.24
C LEU A 225 -7.17 -16.89 1.52
N VAL A 226 -7.92 -17.96 1.74
CA VAL A 226 -7.93 -18.67 3.03
C VAL A 226 -7.15 -19.98 3.04
N GLY A 227 -6.78 -20.53 1.86
CA GLY A 227 -6.16 -21.85 1.73
C GLY A 227 -7.17 -22.94 1.46
N LYS A 228 -6.71 -24.19 1.36
CA LYS A 228 -7.53 -25.38 1.06
C LYS A 228 -6.88 -26.66 1.58
N VAL A 229 -7.65 -27.72 1.68
CA VAL A 229 -7.10 -29.06 1.95
C VAL A 229 -6.18 -29.50 0.81
N ASP A 230 -4.98 -30.00 1.14
CA ASP A 230 -4.09 -30.65 0.17
C ASP A 230 -4.49 -32.11 0.00
N ILE A 231 -5.06 -32.42 -1.14
CA ILE A 231 -5.55 -33.76 -1.47
C ILE A 231 -4.44 -34.82 -1.33
N ARG A 232 -3.17 -34.46 -1.53
CA ARG A 232 -2.02 -35.37 -1.38
C ARG A 232 -1.79 -35.80 0.07
N GLN A 233 -2.13 -34.91 1.01
CA GLN A 233 -1.98 -35.19 2.44
C GLN A 233 -3.09 -36.11 2.99
N LEU A 234 -4.19 -36.25 2.27
CA LEU A 234 -5.30 -37.14 2.66
C LEU A 234 -4.96 -38.62 2.65
N GLU A 235 -3.81 -39.01 2.08
CA GLU A 235 -3.27 -40.38 2.21
C GLU A 235 -2.75 -40.66 3.65
N HIS A 236 -2.39 -39.62 4.40
CA HIS A 236 -1.74 -39.71 5.71
C HIS A 236 -2.57 -39.14 6.86
N TYR A 237 -3.42 -38.14 6.56
CA TYR A 237 -4.19 -37.37 7.54
C TYR A 237 -5.67 -37.37 7.18
N SER A 238 -6.54 -37.23 8.20
CA SER A 238 -7.96 -36.99 7.95
C SER A 238 -8.20 -35.60 7.37
N GLN A 239 -9.34 -35.39 6.72
CA GLN A 239 -9.69 -34.10 6.10
C GLN A 239 -9.71 -32.94 7.12
N ASP A 240 -10.06 -33.23 8.36
CA ASP A 240 -10.15 -32.25 9.46
C ASP A 240 -8.80 -32.01 10.16
N ASP A 241 -7.74 -32.74 9.77
CA ASP A 241 -6.43 -32.62 10.38
C ASP A 241 -5.73 -31.34 9.88
N PRO A 242 -5.22 -30.48 10.79
CA PRO A 242 -4.48 -29.28 10.41
C PRO A 242 -3.29 -29.53 9.48
N ASP A 243 -2.65 -30.70 9.56
CA ASP A 243 -1.50 -31.06 8.69
C ASP A 243 -1.93 -31.49 7.28
N ALA A 244 -3.22 -31.76 7.06
CA ALA A 244 -3.78 -31.96 5.73
C ALA A 244 -4.08 -30.64 5.00
N TYR A 245 -3.99 -29.50 5.69
CA TYR A 245 -4.37 -28.21 5.14
C TYR A 245 -3.18 -27.49 4.48
N SER A 246 -3.38 -26.97 3.28
CA SER A 246 -2.44 -26.10 2.59
C SER A 246 -2.71 -24.64 2.97
N TYR A 247 -1.85 -24.06 3.79
CA TYR A 247 -1.89 -22.68 4.25
C TYR A 247 -1.37 -21.69 3.20
N SER A 248 -1.65 -21.97 1.92
CA SER A 248 -1.16 -21.16 0.79
C SER A 248 -1.98 -19.91 0.51
N GLY A 249 -3.07 -19.70 1.26
CA GLY A 249 -3.93 -18.52 1.12
C GLY A 249 -3.21 -17.21 1.44
N ALA A 250 -3.63 -16.13 0.77
CA ALA A 250 -3.00 -14.81 0.95
C ALA A 250 -3.13 -14.29 2.39
N LEU A 251 -4.25 -14.54 3.08
CA LEU A 251 -4.43 -14.19 4.49
C LEU A 251 -3.49 -14.97 5.41
N CYS A 252 -3.28 -16.29 5.14
CA CYS A 252 -2.34 -17.09 5.91
C CYS A 252 -0.92 -16.53 5.82
N ARG A 253 -0.48 -16.21 4.61
CA ARG A 253 0.87 -15.68 4.34
C ARG A 253 1.09 -14.28 4.87
N ALA A 254 0.03 -13.43 4.83
CA ALA A 254 0.10 -12.03 5.26
C ALA A 254 -0.12 -11.84 6.76
N ASN A 255 -0.38 -12.90 7.53
CA ASN A 255 -0.52 -12.75 8.97
C ASN A 255 0.71 -12.10 9.58
N GLN A 256 0.51 -11.23 10.56
CA GLN A 256 1.49 -10.31 11.12
C GLN A 256 2.06 -9.27 10.12
N GLY A 257 1.52 -9.09 8.92
CA GLY A 257 2.13 -8.22 7.92
C GLY A 257 1.14 -7.45 7.06
N LEU A 258 1.37 -7.46 5.75
CA LEU A 258 0.62 -6.68 4.77
C LEU A 258 0.15 -7.56 3.62
N MET A 259 -1.16 -7.61 3.40
CA MET A 259 -1.78 -8.20 2.23
C MET A 259 -2.15 -7.10 1.22
N GLU A 260 -1.62 -7.16 0.00
CA GLU A 260 -2.05 -6.33 -1.11
C GLU A 260 -3.13 -7.04 -1.92
N PHE A 261 -4.28 -6.40 -2.08
CA PHE A 261 -5.35 -6.86 -2.96
C PHE A 261 -5.48 -5.90 -4.16
N VAL A 262 -5.01 -6.35 -5.32
CA VAL A 262 -5.06 -5.57 -6.56
C VAL A 262 -6.46 -5.70 -7.17
N GLU A 263 -7.03 -4.58 -7.60
CA GLU A 263 -8.35 -4.54 -8.26
C GLU A 263 -9.44 -5.30 -7.48
N MET A 264 -9.46 -5.10 -6.16
CA MET A 264 -10.28 -5.86 -5.21
C MET A 264 -11.76 -5.93 -5.59
N PHE A 265 -12.32 -4.86 -6.15
CA PHE A 265 -13.75 -4.79 -6.48
C PHE A 265 -14.15 -5.50 -7.77
N LYS A 266 -13.22 -6.09 -8.49
CA LYS A 266 -13.52 -7.07 -9.54
C LYS A 266 -13.91 -8.44 -8.97
N ALA A 267 -13.50 -8.73 -7.73
CA ALA A 267 -13.84 -9.97 -7.08
C ALA A 267 -15.32 -10.00 -6.65
N PRO A 268 -15.99 -11.14 -6.75
CA PRO A 268 -17.34 -11.31 -6.23
C PRO A 268 -17.40 -11.03 -4.72
N ILE A 269 -18.47 -10.36 -4.26
CA ILE A 269 -18.61 -9.98 -2.84
C ILE A 269 -18.45 -11.17 -1.88
N LYS A 270 -18.89 -12.37 -2.29
CA LYS A 270 -18.77 -13.59 -1.48
C LYS A 270 -17.31 -13.96 -1.17
N VAL A 271 -16.40 -13.69 -2.10
CA VAL A 271 -14.96 -13.94 -1.93
C VAL A 271 -14.34 -12.92 -0.99
N LEU A 272 -14.92 -11.73 -0.89
CA LEU A 272 -14.43 -10.66 -0.03
C LEU A 272 -14.88 -10.81 1.45
N HIS A 273 -15.86 -11.66 1.75
CA HIS A 273 -16.35 -11.85 3.13
C HIS A 273 -15.25 -12.22 4.15
N PRO A 274 -14.31 -13.14 3.86
CA PRO A 274 -13.22 -13.44 4.81
C PRO A 274 -12.37 -12.25 5.19
N LEU A 275 -12.23 -11.26 4.30
CA LEU A 275 -11.47 -10.03 4.59
C LEU A 275 -12.13 -9.22 5.71
N LEU A 276 -13.47 -9.18 5.72
CA LEU A 276 -14.23 -8.48 6.75
C LEU A 276 -14.05 -9.12 8.11
N THR A 277 -14.18 -10.44 8.16
CA THR A 277 -14.00 -11.19 9.41
C THR A 277 -12.57 -11.07 9.91
N ALA A 278 -11.59 -11.23 9.01
CA ALA A 278 -10.16 -11.12 9.32
C ALA A 278 -9.81 -9.75 9.92
N THR A 279 -10.32 -8.67 9.35
CA THR A 279 -10.02 -7.31 9.85
C THR A 279 -10.77 -6.98 11.14
N GLN A 280 -12.03 -7.42 11.31
CA GLN A 280 -12.84 -7.09 12.46
C GLN A 280 -12.54 -7.94 13.69
N GLU A 281 -12.47 -9.26 13.49
CA GLU A 281 -12.35 -10.23 14.56
C GLU A 281 -10.90 -10.68 14.80
N GLY A 282 -9.98 -10.35 13.88
CA GLY A 282 -8.60 -10.83 13.94
C GLY A 282 -8.46 -12.31 13.59
N ASN A 283 -9.49 -12.89 12.97
CA ASN A 283 -9.51 -14.28 12.55
C ASN A 283 -10.46 -14.49 11.36
N TYR A 284 -10.36 -15.62 10.70
CA TYR A 284 -11.23 -16.02 9.60
C TYR A 284 -11.32 -17.54 9.52
N ASN A 285 -12.41 -18.06 8.97
CA ASN A 285 -12.60 -19.49 8.81
C ASN A 285 -11.86 -20.01 7.58
N GLY A 286 -11.22 -21.16 7.75
CA GLY A 286 -10.68 -21.94 6.64
C GLY A 286 -11.77 -22.57 5.79
N THR A 287 -11.39 -23.25 4.70
CA THR A 287 -12.29 -24.11 3.92
C THR A 287 -12.45 -25.47 4.60
N GLU A 288 -13.52 -26.18 4.25
CA GLU A 288 -13.72 -27.61 4.54
C GLU A 288 -13.66 -28.02 6.03
N GLY A 289 -14.20 -27.17 6.92
CA GLY A 289 -14.36 -27.50 8.34
C GLY A 289 -13.14 -27.21 9.21
N LEU A 290 -12.05 -26.66 8.66
CA LEU A 290 -10.95 -26.18 9.47
C LEU A 290 -11.39 -25.04 10.38
N SER A 291 -10.99 -25.08 11.64
CA SER A 291 -11.31 -24.04 12.64
C SER A 291 -10.68 -22.69 12.26
N ALA A 292 -11.04 -21.65 13.01
CA ALA A 292 -10.61 -20.29 12.72
C ALA A 292 -9.08 -20.13 12.68
N LEU A 293 -8.63 -19.36 11.70
CA LEU A 293 -7.22 -19.01 11.47
C LEU A 293 -6.96 -17.57 11.93
N PRO A 294 -5.82 -17.29 12.57
CA PRO A 294 -5.49 -15.96 13.05
C PRO A 294 -5.16 -15.00 11.90
N PHE A 295 -5.49 -13.72 12.09
CA PHE A 295 -5.04 -12.64 11.23
C PHE A 295 -4.78 -11.36 12.03
N ASP A 296 -3.53 -11.01 12.19
CA ASP A 296 -3.07 -9.75 12.80
C ASP A 296 -2.23 -8.94 11.80
N GLY A 297 -2.69 -8.92 10.58
CA GLY A 297 -2.11 -8.16 9.47
C GLY A 297 -2.93 -6.94 9.09
N MET A 298 -2.45 -6.24 8.08
CA MET A 298 -3.14 -5.14 7.41
C MET A 298 -3.51 -5.54 5.98
N ILE A 299 -4.64 -5.02 5.51
CA ILE A 299 -5.08 -5.20 4.12
C ILE A 299 -4.98 -3.85 3.43
N LEU A 300 -4.20 -3.82 2.35
CA LEU A 300 -4.07 -2.72 1.42
C LEU A 300 -4.74 -3.11 0.10
N ALA A 301 -5.73 -2.38 -0.33
CA ALA A 301 -6.39 -2.63 -1.60
C ALA A 301 -6.33 -1.40 -2.50
N HIS A 302 -6.45 -1.59 -3.78
CA HIS A 302 -6.55 -0.49 -4.73
C HIS A 302 -7.33 -0.87 -5.98
N SER A 303 -8.02 0.11 -6.56
CA SER A 303 -8.66 -0.01 -7.87
C SER A 303 -8.74 1.34 -8.58
N ASN A 304 -9.38 1.35 -9.73
CA ASN A 304 -9.72 2.56 -10.45
C ASN A 304 -11.10 3.11 -10.01
N GLU A 305 -11.42 4.33 -10.45
CA GLU A 305 -12.66 5.01 -10.11
C GLU A 305 -13.91 4.29 -10.64
N SER A 306 -13.85 3.70 -11.84
CA SER A 306 -15.02 3.04 -12.45
C SER A 306 -15.44 1.79 -11.67
N GLU A 307 -14.49 0.98 -11.23
CA GLU A 307 -14.74 -0.19 -10.37
C GLU A 307 -15.32 0.22 -9.02
N TRP A 308 -14.75 1.26 -8.40
CA TRP A 308 -15.26 1.83 -7.16
C TRP A 308 -16.71 2.29 -7.29
N GLN A 309 -17.06 3.08 -8.33
CA GLN A 309 -18.42 3.56 -8.56
C GLN A 309 -19.40 2.41 -8.79
N THR A 310 -19.01 1.39 -9.56
CA THR A 310 -19.82 0.19 -9.78
C THR A 310 -20.10 -0.52 -8.46
N PHE A 311 -19.08 -0.71 -7.63
CA PHE A 311 -19.21 -1.38 -6.34
C PHE A 311 -20.05 -0.56 -5.34
N ARG A 312 -19.82 0.75 -5.26
CA ARG A 312 -20.54 1.68 -4.37
C ARG A 312 -22.03 1.78 -4.67
N ASN A 313 -22.41 1.75 -5.96
CA ASN A 313 -23.80 1.87 -6.37
C ASN A 313 -24.64 0.62 -6.08
N ASN A 314 -24.01 -0.49 -5.70
CA ASN A 314 -24.72 -1.70 -5.32
C ASN A 314 -25.06 -1.69 -3.83
N LYS A 315 -26.34 -1.58 -3.48
CA LYS A 315 -26.84 -1.54 -2.10
C LYS A 315 -26.42 -2.74 -1.24
N ASN A 316 -26.17 -3.89 -1.85
CA ASN A 316 -25.73 -5.08 -1.11
C ASN A 316 -24.31 -4.95 -0.54
N ASN A 317 -23.56 -3.95 -0.98
CA ASN A 317 -22.17 -3.73 -0.58
C ASN A 317 -22.02 -2.71 0.56
N GLU A 318 -23.11 -2.13 1.08
CA GLU A 318 -23.09 -1.08 2.09
C GLU A 318 -22.30 -1.50 3.34
N ALA A 319 -22.52 -2.71 3.82
CA ALA A 319 -21.79 -3.27 4.97
C ALA A 319 -20.27 -3.40 4.73
N PHE A 320 -19.84 -3.55 3.48
CA PHE A 320 -18.42 -3.59 3.12
C PHE A 320 -17.82 -2.18 3.03
N LEU A 321 -18.59 -1.23 2.51
CA LEU A 321 -18.15 0.15 2.34
C LEU A 321 -17.77 0.82 3.67
N ASP A 322 -18.51 0.52 4.74
CA ASP A 322 -18.23 1.02 6.09
C ASP A 322 -16.88 0.53 6.66
N ARG A 323 -16.31 -0.52 6.07
CA ARG A 323 -15.06 -1.15 6.50
C ARG A 323 -13.85 -0.78 5.66
N VAL A 324 -14.01 0.21 4.81
CA VAL A 324 -12.97 0.65 3.88
C VAL A 324 -12.54 2.08 4.20
N TYR A 325 -11.27 2.27 4.51
CA TYR A 325 -10.67 3.60 4.67
C TYR A 325 -10.11 4.06 3.33
N ILE A 326 -10.75 5.07 2.73
CA ILE A 326 -10.43 5.52 1.37
C ILE A 326 -9.38 6.62 1.42
N VAL A 327 -8.28 6.41 0.72
CA VAL A 327 -7.28 7.44 0.42
C VAL A 327 -7.31 7.72 -1.09
N LYS A 328 -7.65 8.94 -1.47
CA LYS A 328 -7.60 9.36 -2.88
C LYS A 328 -6.16 9.64 -3.30
N VAL A 329 -5.77 9.05 -4.42
CA VAL A 329 -4.46 9.21 -5.05
C VAL A 329 -4.68 9.77 -6.47
N PRO A 330 -4.93 11.07 -6.62
CA PRO A 330 -5.13 11.71 -7.92
C PRO A 330 -3.82 11.80 -8.70
N TYR A 331 -3.89 12.15 -9.97
CA TYR A 331 -2.71 12.59 -10.71
C TYR A 331 -2.11 13.85 -10.08
N CYS A 332 -0.80 14.01 -10.26
CA CYS A 332 -0.14 15.25 -9.92
C CYS A 332 -0.75 16.43 -10.71
N LEU A 333 -1.01 17.55 -10.01
CA LEU A 333 -1.60 18.76 -10.58
C LEU A 333 -0.65 19.96 -10.53
N ARG A 334 0.62 19.73 -10.18
CA ARG A 334 1.66 20.76 -10.08
C ARG A 334 2.72 20.51 -11.13
N VAL A 335 3.01 21.52 -11.97
CA VAL A 335 3.97 21.42 -13.09
C VAL A 335 5.36 21.09 -12.57
N ALA A 336 5.82 21.80 -11.54
CA ALA A 336 7.14 21.58 -10.95
C ALA A 336 7.34 20.14 -10.41
N GLU A 337 6.31 19.54 -9.85
CA GLU A 337 6.35 18.18 -9.33
C GLU A 337 6.24 17.12 -10.44
N GLU A 338 5.42 17.35 -11.45
CA GLU A 338 5.28 16.43 -12.61
C GLU A 338 6.58 16.37 -13.43
N VAL A 339 7.31 17.48 -13.57
CA VAL A 339 8.65 17.51 -14.17
C VAL A 339 9.60 16.56 -13.44
N LYS A 340 9.59 16.56 -12.10
CA LYS A 340 10.42 15.65 -11.29
C LYS A 340 10.05 14.18 -11.51
N ILE A 341 8.75 13.88 -11.69
CA ILE A 341 8.30 12.52 -12.01
C ILE A 341 8.88 12.08 -13.36
N TYR A 342 8.82 12.92 -14.39
CA TYR A 342 9.39 12.57 -15.70
C TYR A 342 10.90 12.46 -15.65
N GLN A 343 11.58 13.36 -14.93
CA GLN A 343 13.03 13.28 -14.74
C GLN A 343 13.44 11.96 -14.07
N LYS A 344 12.75 11.58 -13.00
CA LYS A 344 12.97 10.30 -12.31
C LYS A 344 12.80 9.10 -13.25
N LEU A 345 11.77 9.12 -14.13
CA LEU A 345 11.55 8.04 -15.09
C LEU A 345 12.64 7.99 -16.16
N LEU A 346 13.12 9.15 -16.60
CA LEU A 346 14.25 9.24 -17.53
C LEU A 346 15.54 8.71 -16.90
N ASP A 347 15.86 9.11 -15.68
CA ASP A 347 17.07 8.73 -14.95
C ASP A 347 17.20 7.21 -14.78
N HIS A 348 16.06 6.50 -14.73
CA HIS A 348 16.01 5.04 -14.68
C HIS A 348 15.98 4.34 -16.06
N SER A 349 16.18 5.08 -17.13
CA SER A 349 16.17 4.57 -18.51
C SER A 349 17.48 4.88 -19.25
N GLU A 350 17.69 4.25 -20.39
CA GLU A 350 18.84 4.58 -21.26
C GLU A 350 18.75 6.01 -21.83
N LEU A 351 17.56 6.61 -21.82
CA LEU A 351 17.34 7.99 -22.26
C LEU A 351 17.95 9.03 -21.31
N ALA A 352 18.38 8.64 -20.10
CA ALA A 352 19.07 9.52 -19.15
C ALA A 352 20.29 10.23 -19.75
N LYS A 353 20.95 9.61 -20.74
CA LYS A 353 22.14 10.14 -21.41
C LYS A 353 21.83 10.93 -22.67
N ALA A 354 20.59 10.90 -23.14
CA ALA A 354 20.18 11.56 -24.36
C ALA A 354 19.93 13.07 -24.12
N PRO A 355 20.29 13.95 -25.06
CA PRO A 355 20.05 15.37 -24.95
C PRO A 355 18.55 15.69 -24.82
N CYS A 356 18.18 16.50 -23.83
CA CYS A 356 16.84 17.01 -23.65
C CYS A 356 16.86 18.53 -23.50
N SER A 357 16.15 19.22 -24.37
CA SER A 357 16.05 20.68 -24.29
C SER A 357 15.30 21.10 -23.01
N PRO A 358 15.73 22.19 -22.32
CA PRO A 358 15.24 22.56 -20.99
C PRO A 358 13.71 22.65 -20.85
N SER A 359 12.99 23.20 -21.82
CA SER A 359 11.54 23.40 -21.72
C SER A 359 10.69 22.19 -22.14
N THR A 360 11.31 21.09 -22.60
CA THR A 360 10.55 19.96 -23.15
C THR A 360 9.72 19.25 -22.09
N LEU A 361 10.31 18.95 -20.93
CA LEU A 361 9.61 18.29 -19.81
C LEU A 361 8.55 19.19 -19.21
N GLU A 362 8.83 20.49 -19.10
CA GLU A 362 7.88 21.48 -18.58
C GLU A 362 6.63 21.59 -19.46
N LEU A 363 6.80 21.72 -20.79
CA LEU A 363 5.69 21.78 -21.73
C LEU A 363 4.85 20.50 -21.72
N LEU A 364 5.48 19.33 -21.66
CA LEU A 364 4.76 18.07 -21.51
C LEU A 364 3.98 17.99 -20.19
N SER A 365 4.58 18.49 -19.10
CA SER A 365 3.91 18.56 -17.79
C SER A 365 2.71 19.49 -17.82
N GLN A 366 2.84 20.67 -18.40
CA GLN A 366 1.75 21.63 -18.60
C GLN A 366 0.61 21.02 -19.41
N PHE A 367 0.93 20.37 -20.54
CA PHE A 367 -0.07 19.66 -21.36
C PHE A 367 -0.80 18.57 -20.58
N SER A 368 -0.06 17.76 -19.83
CA SER A 368 -0.65 16.70 -19.01
C SER A 368 -1.58 17.25 -17.94
N ILE A 369 -1.15 18.29 -17.23
CA ILE A 369 -1.92 18.90 -16.15
C ILE A 369 -3.18 19.60 -16.68
N LEU A 370 -3.07 20.33 -17.79
CA LEU A 370 -4.24 20.94 -18.43
C LEU A 370 -5.33 19.92 -18.78
N SER A 371 -4.95 18.71 -19.18
CA SER A 371 -5.90 17.63 -19.43
C SER A 371 -6.55 17.04 -18.16
N ARG A 372 -5.97 17.28 -16.99
CA ARG A 372 -6.42 16.73 -15.69
C ARG A 372 -7.27 17.74 -14.90
N LEU A 373 -7.11 19.02 -15.19
CA LEU A 373 -7.84 20.10 -14.50
C LEU A 373 -9.27 20.21 -15.02
N LYS A 374 -10.21 20.38 -14.11
CA LYS A 374 -11.56 20.81 -14.45
C LYS A 374 -11.58 22.27 -14.86
N GLU A 375 -12.34 22.59 -15.89
CA GLU A 375 -12.47 23.95 -16.37
C GLU A 375 -13.09 24.86 -15.29
N PRO A 376 -12.44 25.96 -14.93
CA PRO A 376 -12.94 26.84 -13.88
C PRO A 376 -14.00 27.80 -14.40
N GLU A 377 -14.97 28.15 -13.55
CA GLU A 377 -15.91 29.22 -13.88
C GLU A 377 -15.24 30.60 -13.79
N ASN A 378 -15.49 31.44 -14.80
CA ASN A 378 -15.06 32.85 -14.88
C ASN A 378 -13.55 33.09 -14.79
N SER A 379 -12.72 32.12 -15.08
CA SER A 379 -11.26 32.20 -15.05
C SER A 379 -10.65 31.30 -16.12
N SER A 380 -9.37 31.52 -16.46
CA SER A 380 -8.65 30.66 -17.40
C SER A 380 -8.14 29.38 -16.75
N ILE A 381 -8.22 28.28 -17.48
CA ILE A 381 -7.60 27.01 -17.04
C ILE A 381 -6.07 27.13 -16.90
N PHE A 382 -5.44 28.00 -17.71
CA PHE A 382 -4.02 28.31 -17.60
C PHE A 382 -3.68 29.05 -16.31
N SER A 383 -4.53 29.99 -15.91
CA SER A 383 -4.38 30.68 -14.63
C SER A 383 -4.56 29.72 -13.46
N LYS A 384 -5.52 28.82 -13.54
CA LYS A 384 -5.71 27.77 -12.55
C LYS A 384 -4.47 26.87 -12.42
N MET A 385 -3.88 26.42 -13.53
CA MET A 385 -2.66 25.60 -13.53
C MET A 385 -1.49 26.31 -12.84
N ARG A 386 -1.27 27.60 -13.16
CA ARG A 386 -0.19 28.40 -12.56
C ARG A 386 -0.41 28.63 -11.06
N VAL A 387 -1.65 28.86 -10.64
CA VAL A 387 -1.98 28.97 -9.21
C VAL A 387 -1.77 27.65 -8.49
N TYR A 388 -2.05 26.52 -9.13
CA TYR A 388 -1.78 25.19 -8.56
C TYR A 388 -0.28 24.92 -8.38
N ASP A 389 0.56 25.49 -9.23
CA ASP A 389 2.03 25.45 -9.10
C ASP A 389 2.57 26.50 -8.09
N GLY A 390 1.67 27.21 -7.40
CA GLY A 390 1.99 28.16 -6.33
C GLY A 390 2.29 29.57 -6.79
N GLU A 391 2.00 29.94 -8.06
CA GLU A 391 2.19 31.29 -8.54
C GLU A 391 1.10 32.24 -8.02
N THR A 392 1.41 33.55 -7.96
CA THR A 392 0.43 34.60 -7.72
C THR A 392 0.15 35.32 -9.02
N LEU A 393 -1.13 35.47 -9.39
CA LEU A 393 -1.56 36.10 -10.64
C LEU A 393 -2.37 37.38 -10.40
N LYS A 394 -2.38 37.91 -9.16
CA LYS A 394 -3.20 39.10 -8.82
C LYS A 394 -2.95 40.28 -9.71
N ASP A 395 -1.71 40.47 -10.16
CA ASP A 395 -1.31 41.63 -10.98
C ASP A 395 -1.47 41.37 -12.49
N THR A 396 -1.50 40.07 -12.91
CA THR A 396 -1.53 39.70 -14.34
C THR A 396 -2.89 39.20 -14.81
N ASP A 397 -3.67 38.59 -13.93
CA ASP A 397 -5.03 38.11 -14.21
C ASP A 397 -5.96 38.41 -13.02
N PRO A 398 -6.75 39.53 -13.08
CA PRO A 398 -7.68 39.88 -12.00
C PRO A 398 -8.81 38.88 -11.78
N LYS A 399 -9.02 37.93 -12.72
CA LYS A 399 -10.03 36.88 -12.61
C LYS A 399 -9.48 35.61 -11.99
N ALA A 400 -8.17 35.50 -11.79
CA ALA A 400 -7.55 34.36 -11.15
C ALA A 400 -8.01 34.25 -9.68
N LYS A 401 -8.45 33.07 -9.29
CA LYS A 401 -8.87 32.75 -7.92
C LYS A 401 -7.68 32.22 -7.12
N SER A 402 -7.84 32.16 -5.80
CA SER A 402 -6.85 31.50 -4.93
C SER A 402 -6.84 29.98 -5.15
N TYR A 403 -5.77 29.31 -4.69
CA TYR A 403 -5.66 27.84 -4.74
C TYR A 403 -6.86 27.16 -4.06
N GLN A 404 -7.26 27.63 -2.88
CA GLN A 404 -8.36 27.06 -2.13
C GLN A 404 -9.70 27.22 -2.86
N GLU A 405 -9.98 28.39 -3.41
CA GLU A 405 -11.23 28.63 -4.17
C GLU A 405 -11.33 27.72 -5.41
N TYR A 406 -10.19 27.48 -6.12
CA TYR A 406 -10.18 26.54 -7.24
C TYR A 406 -10.40 25.10 -6.78
N ARG A 407 -9.82 24.70 -5.65
CA ARG A 407 -10.00 23.35 -5.08
C ARG A 407 -11.44 23.13 -4.62
N ASP A 408 -12.04 24.09 -3.93
CA ASP A 408 -13.41 23.99 -3.44
C ASP A 408 -14.41 23.87 -4.61
N PHE A 409 -14.20 24.65 -5.66
CA PHE A 409 -15.02 24.57 -6.88
C PHE A 409 -14.87 23.24 -7.62
N ALA A 410 -13.64 22.77 -7.81
CA ALA A 410 -13.35 21.54 -8.54
C ALA A 410 -13.82 20.28 -7.80
N GLY A 411 -13.89 20.37 -6.47
CA GLY A 411 -14.29 19.26 -5.61
C GLY A 411 -13.25 18.15 -5.51
N VAL A 412 -13.69 17.04 -4.93
CA VAL A 412 -12.82 15.91 -4.55
C VAL A 412 -12.35 15.02 -5.72
N ASP A 413 -12.86 15.26 -6.93
CA ASP A 413 -12.60 14.40 -8.10
C ASP A 413 -11.64 15.07 -9.10
N GLU A 414 -11.03 16.18 -8.75
CA GLU A 414 -10.03 16.82 -9.60
C GLU A 414 -8.75 15.98 -9.65
N GLY A 415 -8.20 15.82 -10.85
CA GLY A 415 -7.05 14.96 -11.07
C GLY A 415 -7.37 13.45 -11.12
N MET A 416 -8.65 13.07 -11.07
CA MET A 416 -9.07 11.68 -11.20
C MET A 416 -9.23 11.22 -12.67
N SER A 417 -9.15 12.15 -13.62
CA SER A 417 -9.22 11.91 -15.07
C SER A 417 -8.14 12.69 -15.80
N GLY A 418 -8.00 12.44 -17.11
CA GLY A 418 -7.02 13.11 -17.97
C GLY A 418 -5.84 12.23 -18.35
N LEU A 419 -4.78 12.84 -18.86
CA LEU A 419 -3.61 12.15 -19.37
C LEU A 419 -2.82 11.49 -18.24
N SER A 420 -2.66 10.18 -18.32
CA SER A 420 -1.88 9.43 -17.31
C SER A 420 -0.38 9.72 -17.45
N THR A 421 0.34 9.70 -16.33
CA THR A 421 1.81 9.82 -16.30
C THR A 421 2.48 8.76 -17.17
N ARG A 422 1.95 7.53 -17.20
CA ARG A 422 2.45 6.45 -18.07
C ARG A 422 2.29 6.77 -19.55
N PHE A 423 1.17 7.36 -19.94
CA PHE A 423 0.94 7.75 -21.32
C PHE A 423 1.80 8.96 -21.72
N ALA A 424 1.95 9.95 -20.83
CA ALA A 424 2.85 11.08 -21.03
C ALA A 424 4.31 10.60 -21.24
N PHE A 425 4.75 9.58 -20.50
CA PHE A 425 6.07 8.98 -20.70
C PHE A 425 6.21 8.26 -22.06
N LYS A 426 5.13 7.65 -22.57
CA LYS A 426 5.12 7.13 -23.95
C LYS A 426 5.26 8.24 -24.99
N ILE A 427 4.63 9.39 -24.77
CA ILE A 427 4.82 10.58 -25.62
C ILE A 427 6.28 10.98 -25.60
N LEU A 428 6.86 11.13 -24.41
CA LEU A 428 8.27 11.52 -24.23
C LEU A 428 9.23 10.54 -24.92
N SER A 429 9.00 9.25 -24.80
CA SER A 429 9.78 8.23 -25.51
C SER A 429 9.73 8.41 -27.05
N ARG A 430 8.56 8.76 -27.59
CA ARG A 430 8.42 9.06 -29.03
C ARG A 430 9.10 10.36 -29.42
N VAL A 431 9.12 11.35 -28.54
CA VAL A 431 9.82 12.63 -28.76
C VAL A 431 11.31 12.42 -28.87
N PHE A 432 11.91 11.61 -27.99
CA PHE A 432 13.34 11.27 -28.06
C PHE A 432 13.73 10.51 -29.33
N ASN A 433 12.83 9.69 -29.84
CA ASN A 433 13.05 8.88 -31.05
C ASN A 433 12.30 9.43 -32.26
N PHE A 434 12.04 10.74 -32.32
CA PHE A 434 11.32 11.38 -33.39
C PHE A 434 12.19 11.46 -34.66
N ASP A 435 13.46 11.83 -34.51
CA ASP A 435 14.45 11.83 -35.57
C ASP A 435 15.13 10.46 -35.62
N GLN A 436 15.30 9.91 -36.83
CA GLN A 436 15.96 8.61 -37.03
C GLN A 436 17.48 8.70 -36.90
N THR A 437 18.05 9.91 -36.98
CA THR A 437 19.49 10.15 -36.98
C THR A 437 20.03 10.52 -35.60
N GLU A 438 19.20 11.07 -34.71
CA GLU A 438 19.62 11.54 -33.39
C GLU A 438 18.55 11.27 -32.32
N VAL A 439 18.95 10.64 -31.22
CA VAL A 439 18.09 10.42 -30.04
C VAL A 439 18.18 11.68 -29.19
N ALA A 440 17.22 12.60 -29.37
CA ALA A 440 17.15 13.87 -28.65
C ALA A 440 15.72 14.34 -28.50
N ALA A 441 15.42 15.03 -27.40
CA ALA A 441 14.09 15.61 -27.15
C ALA A 441 14.15 17.14 -27.20
N ASN A 442 13.19 17.74 -27.89
CA ASN A 442 13.01 19.19 -27.95
C ASN A 442 11.52 19.55 -28.07
N PRO A 443 11.14 20.83 -27.81
CA PRO A 443 9.76 21.28 -27.89
C PRO A 443 9.10 21.11 -29.26
N VAL A 444 9.87 21.23 -30.35
CA VAL A 444 9.33 21.10 -31.71
C VAL A 444 8.90 19.65 -31.97
N HIS A 445 9.75 18.69 -31.67
CA HIS A 445 9.39 17.26 -31.75
C HIS A 445 8.20 16.94 -30.85
N LEU A 446 8.15 17.55 -29.64
CA LEU A 446 7.05 17.38 -28.71
C LEU A 446 5.71 17.82 -29.31
N PHE A 447 5.66 18.98 -29.97
CA PHE A 447 4.42 19.47 -30.62
C PHE A 447 3.95 18.53 -31.72
N TYR A 448 4.85 18.05 -32.58
CA TYR A 448 4.51 17.07 -33.63
C TYR A 448 3.98 15.75 -33.08
N VAL A 449 4.49 15.29 -31.95
CA VAL A 449 4.03 14.05 -31.32
C VAL A 449 2.70 14.24 -30.59
N ILE A 450 2.46 15.42 -29.99
CA ILE A 450 1.22 15.71 -29.24
C ILE A 450 0.05 15.99 -30.18
N GLU A 451 0.26 16.62 -31.34
CA GLU A 451 -0.80 17.03 -32.24
C GLU A 451 -1.78 15.88 -32.57
N PRO A 452 -1.36 14.70 -33.03
CA PRO A 452 -2.26 13.57 -33.24
C PRO A 452 -2.95 13.06 -31.97
N VAL A 453 -2.26 13.14 -30.83
CA VAL A 453 -2.77 12.69 -29.52
C VAL A 453 -3.93 13.58 -29.05
N SER A 454 -3.85 14.89 -29.27
CA SER A 454 -4.92 15.82 -28.91
C SER A 454 -6.23 15.51 -29.61
N TYR A 455 -6.18 15.04 -30.84
CA TYR A 455 -7.39 14.64 -31.60
C TYR A 455 -7.93 13.28 -31.18
N THR A 456 -7.09 12.33 -30.78
CA THR A 456 -7.50 10.96 -30.51
C THR A 456 -7.88 10.70 -29.05
N HIS A 457 -7.30 11.43 -28.10
CA HIS A 457 -7.47 11.17 -26.67
C HIS A 457 -8.18 12.30 -25.89
N LEU A 458 -8.14 13.54 -26.39
CA LEU A 458 -8.75 14.68 -25.69
C LEU A 458 -10.08 15.12 -26.32
N THR A 459 -10.36 14.72 -27.55
CA THR A 459 -11.60 15.09 -28.27
C THR A 459 -12.61 13.95 -28.40
N LEU A 460 -12.43 12.82 -27.69
CA LEU A 460 -13.48 11.81 -27.62
C LEU A 460 -14.68 12.44 -26.94
N PRO A 461 -15.84 12.57 -27.64
CA PRO A 461 -17.02 13.16 -27.08
C PRO A 461 -17.52 12.31 -25.92
N THR A 462 -17.74 12.93 -24.78
CA THR A 462 -18.47 12.37 -23.64
C THR A 462 -19.98 12.29 -23.90
N THR A 463 -20.43 12.44 -25.12
CA THR A 463 -21.81 12.26 -25.52
C THR A 463 -22.02 10.78 -25.92
N PRO A 464 -22.88 10.06 -25.21
CA PRO A 464 -23.34 8.77 -25.72
C PRO A 464 -24.09 9.03 -27.03
N VAL A 465 -23.64 8.39 -28.11
CA VAL A 465 -24.42 8.29 -29.32
C VAL A 465 -25.64 7.44 -28.96
N VAL A 466 -26.82 8.04 -29.11
CA VAL A 466 -28.13 7.44 -28.92
C VAL A 466 -28.31 6.27 -29.87
#